data_aec724d955ffd04f6981632ee03cc55d
#
_entry.id   aec724d955ffd04f6981632ee03cc55d
#
_cell.length_a   1.000
_cell.length_b   1.000
_cell.length_c   1.000
_cell.angle_alpha   90.00
_cell.angle_beta   90.00
_cell.angle_gamma   90.00
#
_symmetry.space_group_name_H-M   'P 1'
#
loop_
_entity.id
_entity.type
_entity.pdbx_description
1 polymer ?
#
loop_
_entity_poly.entity_id
_entity_poly.type
_entity_poly.pdbx_seq_one_letter_code
_entity_poly.pdbx_strand_id
1 'polypeptide(L)'
;MRLENTILRQLVTNEEFTRRALPFIKKEYFADHIERQVFSEIEAFLLKYNNLPSLESLVIDLNNKKGMSEDLFRGSVEAINKLFEPQETVNQDWLMEETENWCQSKAIYNSIMESINIYDGKSKEMDRGAIPKLLSDALAVSFDSKVGHDYVEDWEDRFDFYHKKEFKIPFDLEYMNKIT
;
A
#
# COMPACT_ATOMS: atom_id res chain seq x y z
N MET A 1 -14.59 -15.51 3.63
CA MET A 1 -14.32 -14.09 3.97
C MET A 1 -13.42 -13.53 2.88
N ARG A 2 -13.65 -12.29 2.40
CA ARG A 2 -12.82 -11.68 1.36
C ARG A 2 -11.67 -10.91 2.02
N LEU A 3 -10.50 -10.91 1.39
CA LEU A 3 -9.31 -10.22 1.91
C LEU A 3 -9.57 -8.71 2.08
N GLU A 4 -10.29 -8.08 1.15
CA GLU A 4 -10.66 -6.67 1.20
C GLU A 4 -11.40 -6.31 2.51
N ASN A 5 -12.35 -7.15 2.93
CA ASN A 5 -13.07 -6.93 4.18
C ASN A 5 -12.18 -7.08 5.42
N THR A 6 -11.21 -8.00 5.36
CA THR A 6 -10.23 -8.16 6.45
C THR A 6 -9.32 -6.95 6.53
N ILE A 7 -8.85 -6.43 5.38
CA ILE A 7 -8.05 -5.20 5.31
C ILE A 7 -8.83 -4.01 5.90
N LEU A 8 -10.06 -3.76 5.43
CA LEU A 8 -10.88 -2.65 5.92
C LEU A 8 -11.10 -2.72 7.43
N ARG A 9 -11.35 -3.91 7.97
CA ARG A 9 -11.50 -4.10 9.41
C ARG A 9 -10.21 -3.80 10.17
N GLN A 10 -9.08 -4.29 9.70
CA GLN A 10 -7.80 -4.02 10.36
C GLN A 10 -7.43 -2.54 10.34
N LEU A 11 -7.82 -1.81 9.29
CA LEU A 11 -7.64 -0.36 9.22
C LEU A 11 -8.46 0.42 10.28
N VAL A 12 -9.50 -0.16 10.86
CA VAL A 12 -10.29 0.48 11.94
C VAL A 12 -10.03 -0.10 13.32
N THR A 13 -9.34 -1.25 13.44
CA THR A 13 -9.15 -1.94 14.71
C THR A 13 -7.69 -2.11 15.12
N ASN A 14 -6.74 -1.99 14.19
CA ASN A 14 -5.31 -2.24 14.46
C ASN A 14 -4.45 -1.06 13.98
N GLU A 15 -3.94 -0.31 14.96
CA GLU A 15 -3.15 0.90 14.69
C GLU A 15 -1.82 0.59 13.98
N GLU A 16 -1.13 -0.50 14.39
CA GLU A 16 0.15 -0.88 13.78
C GLU A 16 -0.02 -1.26 12.32
N PHE A 17 -1.01 -2.11 12.02
CA PHE A 17 -1.36 -2.46 10.65
C PHE A 17 -1.69 -1.21 9.82
N THR A 18 -2.51 -0.33 10.38
CA THR A 18 -2.95 0.90 9.71
C THR A 18 -1.78 1.81 9.36
N ARG A 19 -0.87 2.04 10.27
CA ARG A 19 0.32 2.88 10.03
C ARG A 19 1.21 2.32 8.92
N ARG A 20 1.35 1.00 8.85
CA ARG A 20 2.21 0.33 7.86
C ARG A 20 1.54 0.18 6.50
N ALA A 21 0.27 -0.20 6.45
CA ALA A 21 -0.42 -0.56 5.22
C ALA A 21 -1.12 0.63 4.52
N LEU A 22 -1.69 1.58 5.28
CA LEU A 22 -2.48 2.69 4.73
C LEU A 22 -1.79 3.48 3.61
N PRO A 23 -0.48 3.82 3.68
CA PRO A 23 0.17 4.60 2.62
C PRO A 23 0.19 3.92 1.24
N PHE A 24 0.01 2.61 1.20
CA PHE A 24 0.10 1.82 -0.02
C PHE A 24 -1.26 1.39 -0.56
N ILE A 25 -2.31 1.48 0.26
CA ILE A 25 -3.68 1.13 -0.14
C ILE A 25 -4.32 2.33 -0.83
N LYS A 26 -4.92 2.09 -1.99
CA LYS A 26 -5.65 3.11 -2.75
C LYS A 26 -7.10 2.71 -2.95
N LYS A 27 -8.01 3.69 -2.96
CA LYS A 27 -9.45 3.43 -3.16
C LYS A 27 -9.74 2.68 -4.48
N GLU A 28 -8.92 2.89 -5.51
CA GLU A 28 -9.06 2.24 -6.82
C GLU A 28 -8.75 0.73 -6.79
N TYR A 29 -8.15 0.23 -5.70
CA TYR A 29 -7.87 -1.20 -5.54
C TYR A 29 -9.12 -1.99 -5.17
N PHE A 30 -10.12 -1.34 -4.59
CA PHE A 30 -11.40 -1.96 -4.25
C PHE A 30 -12.32 -2.00 -5.48
N ALA A 31 -12.70 -3.20 -5.89
CA ALA A 31 -13.59 -3.38 -7.05
C ALA A 31 -15.04 -2.99 -6.71
N ASP A 32 -15.48 -3.32 -5.49
CA ASP A 32 -16.81 -3.00 -4.99
C ASP A 32 -16.94 -1.51 -4.63
N HIS A 33 -18.01 -0.86 -5.09
CA HIS A 33 -18.23 0.57 -4.87
C HIS A 33 -18.55 0.92 -3.41
N ILE A 34 -19.15 -0.02 -2.65
CA ILE A 34 -19.42 0.14 -1.22
C ILE A 34 -18.10 0.07 -0.45
N GLU A 35 -17.26 -0.94 -0.71
CA GLU A 35 -15.94 -1.08 -0.10
C GLU A 35 -15.05 0.14 -0.40
N ARG A 36 -15.10 0.63 -1.63
CA ARG A 36 -14.38 1.85 -2.05
C ARG A 36 -14.84 3.08 -1.28
N GLN A 37 -16.16 3.23 -1.07
CA GLN A 37 -16.71 4.32 -0.28
C GLN A 37 -16.29 4.22 1.18
N VAL A 38 -16.42 3.03 1.78
CA VAL A 38 -16.01 2.78 3.18
C VAL A 38 -14.53 3.06 3.38
N PHE A 39 -13.67 2.59 2.48
CA PHE A 39 -12.24 2.90 2.52
C PHE A 39 -11.98 4.42 2.48
N SER A 40 -12.67 5.13 1.59
CA SER A 40 -12.49 6.60 1.47
C SER A 40 -12.88 7.33 2.75
N GLU A 41 -13.90 6.88 3.49
CA GLU A 41 -14.25 7.46 4.79
C GLU A 41 -13.20 7.15 5.86
N ILE A 42 -12.72 5.91 5.91
CA ILE A 42 -11.66 5.49 6.84
C ILE A 42 -10.38 6.29 6.58
N GLU A 43 -9.94 6.37 5.32
CA GLU A 43 -8.77 7.13 4.91
C GLU A 43 -8.89 8.62 5.30
N ALA A 44 -10.01 9.26 4.98
CA ALA A 44 -10.26 10.66 5.31
C ALA A 44 -10.21 10.91 6.82
N PHE A 45 -10.76 10.01 7.63
CA PHE A 45 -10.72 10.11 9.08
C PHE A 45 -9.30 9.95 9.62
N LEU A 46 -8.57 8.93 9.16
CA LEU A 46 -7.20 8.66 9.59
C LEU A 46 -6.24 9.81 9.24
N LEU A 47 -6.36 10.36 8.03
CA LEU A 47 -5.54 11.51 7.60
C LEU A 47 -5.85 12.79 8.39
N LYS A 48 -7.10 12.97 8.80
CA LYS A 48 -7.52 14.19 9.52
C LYS A 48 -7.19 14.13 11.00
N TYR A 49 -7.40 13.00 11.65
CA TYR A 49 -7.34 12.88 13.11
C TYR A 49 -6.14 12.07 13.60
N ASN A 50 -5.40 11.40 12.70
CA ASN A 50 -4.27 10.52 13.02
C ASN A 50 -4.58 9.51 14.14
N ASN A 51 -5.81 9.00 14.17
CA ASN A 51 -6.32 8.06 15.16
C ASN A 51 -7.34 7.12 14.51
N LEU A 52 -7.53 5.91 15.08
CA LEU A 52 -8.50 4.97 14.56
C LEU A 52 -9.94 5.51 14.71
N PRO A 53 -10.76 5.36 13.67
CA PRO A 53 -12.15 5.77 13.74
C PRO A 53 -13.00 4.82 14.61
N SER A 54 -14.00 5.35 15.30
CA SER A 54 -15.07 4.54 15.89
C SER A 54 -16.18 4.29 14.87
N LEU A 55 -17.02 3.27 15.14
CA LEU A 55 -18.21 3.00 14.33
C LEU A 55 -19.09 4.25 14.21
N GLU A 56 -19.35 4.92 15.34
CA GLU A 56 -20.22 6.09 15.39
C GLU A 56 -19.63 7.26 14.57
N SER A 57 -18.32 7.49 14.66
CA SER A 57 -17.66 8.57 13.91
C SER A 57 -17.79 8.37 12.39
N LEU A 58 -17.54 7.14 11.90
CA LEU A 58 -17.67 6.84 10.47
C LEU A 58 -19.13 6.97 9.97
N VAL A 59 -20.10 6.51 10.76
CA VAL A 59 -21.53 6.63 10.39
C VAL A 59 -21.98 8.09 10.38
N ILE A 60 -21.52 8.91 11.33
CA ILE A 60 -21.83 10.34 11.38
C ILE A 60 -21.21 11.06 10.17
N ASP A 61 -19.94 10.81 9.87
CA ASP A 61 -19.25 11.42 8.74
C ASP A 61 -19.93 11.03 7.42
N LEU A 62 -20.30 9.76 7.26
CA LEU A 62 -21.03 9.28 6.10
C LEU A 62 -22.39 9.97 5.95
N ASN A 63 -23.14 10.18 7.06
CA ASN A 63 -24.44 10.85 7.06
C ASN A 63 -24.34 12.35 6.71
N ASN A 64 -23.24 12.99 7.03
CA ASN A 64 -22.98 14.39 6.70
C ASN A 64 -22.59 14.61 5.24
N LYS A 65 -22.29 13.53 4.50
CA LYS A 65 -21.85 13.60 3.11
C LYS A 65 -23.01 13.85 2.16
N LYS A 66 -22.97 14.95 1.45
CA LYS A 66 -24.00 15.32 0.48
C LYS A 66 -23.80 14.60 -0.86
N GLY A 67 -24.89 14.22 -1.52
CA GLY A 67 -24.85 13.69 -2.88
C GLY A 67 -24.64 12.19 -3.01
N MET A 68 -24.72 11.44 -1.90
CA MET A 68 -24.70 9.99 -1.89
C MET A 68 -26.10 9.44 -2.20
N SER A 69 -26.20 8.36 -2.98
CA SER A 69 -27.46 7.66 -3.17
C SER A 69 -27.86 6.90 -1.90
N GLU A 70 -29.16 6.74 -1.68
CA GLU A 70 -29.68 6.04 -0.50
C GLU A 70 -29.18 4.58 -0.41
N ASP A 71 -29.10 3.89 -1.55
CA ASP A 71 -28.60 2.52 -1.61
C ASP A 71 -27.12 2.42 -1.23
N LEU A 72 -26.28 3.36 -1.72
CA LEU A 72 -24.88 3.42 -1.37
C LEU A 72 -24.69 3.76 0.12
N PHE A 73 -25.47 4.70 0.64
CA PHE A 73 -25.45 5.03 2.06
C PHE A 73 -25.79 3.83 2.93
N ARG A 74 -26.93 3.19 2.66
CA ARG A 74 -27.38 2.01 3.43
C ARG A 74 -26.37 0.87 3.35
N GLY A 75 -25.86 0.56 2.15
CA GLY A 75 -24.85 -0.47 1.97
C GLY A 75 -23.53 -0.15 2.70
N SER A 76 -23.10 1.11 2.70
CA SER A 76 -21.91 1.54 3.42
C SER A 76 -22.06 1.46 4.93
N VAL A 77 -23.22 1.86 5.48
CA VAL A 77 -23.52 1.70 6.92
C VAL A 77 -23.52 0.22 7.32
N GLU A 78 -24.15 -0.64 6.52
CA GLU A 78 -24.13 -2.09 6.78
C GLU A 78 -22.71 -2.67 6.75
N ALA A 79 -21.91 -2.27 5.76
CA ALA A 79 -20.53 -2.69 5.64
C ALA A 79 -19.70 -2.21 6.86
N ILE A 80 -19.83 -0.94 7.27
CA ILE A 80 -19.14 -0.39 8.45
C ILE A 80 -19.54 -1.18 9.70
N ASN A 81 -20.83 -1.45 9.94
CA ASN A 81 -21.26 -2.24 11.10
C ASN A 81 -20.57 -3.61 11.15
N LYS A 82 -20.46 -4.30 10.02
CA LYS A 82 -19.76 -5.60 9.91
C LYS A 82 -18.25 -5.52 10.23
N LEU A 83 -17.61 -4.38 10.01
CA LEU A 83 -16.18 -4.22 10.35
C LEU A 83 -15.94 -4.26 11.86
N PHE A 84 -16.89 -3.80 12.66
CA PHE A 84 -16.78 -3.74 14.11
C PHE A 84 -17.35 -4.97 14.83
N GLU A 85 -17.92 -5.94 14.10
CA GLU A 85 -18.37 -7.21 14.68
C GLU A 85 -17.16 -8.03 15.20
N PRO A 86 -17.29 -8.67 16.37
CA PRO A 86 -16.26 -9.56 16.90
C PRO A 86 -15.97 -10.71 15.94
N GLN A 87 -14.69 -10.93 15.65
CA GLN A 87 -14.24 -12.03 14.80
C GLN A 87 -12.94 -12.63 15.35
N GLU A 88 -12.54 -13.78 14.81
CA GLU A 88 -11.29 -14.42 15.16
C GLU A 88 -10.09 -13.52 14.83
N THR A 89 -9.05 -13.64 15.65
CA THR A 89 -7.80 -12.92 15.43
C THR A 89 -7.07 -13.48 14.22
N VAL A 90 -6.60 -12.59 13.35
CA VAL A 90 -5.82 -12.94 12.16
C VAL A 90 -4.33 -12.82 12.51
N ASN A 91 -3.51 -13.73 11.98
CA ASN A 91 -2.07 -13.59 12.06
C ASN A 91 -1.63 -12.31 11.34
N GLN A 92 -0.92 -11.44 12.05
CA GLN A 92 -0.60 -10.10 11.55
C GLN A 92 0.47 -10.13 10.45
N ASP A 93 1.48 -11.00 10.59
CA ASP A 93 2.55 -11.10 9.59
C ASP A 93 1.99 -11.64 8.26
N TRP A 94 1.19 -12.69 8.33
CA TRP A 94 0.49 -13.22 7.16
C TRP A 94 -0.41 -12.16 6.51
N LEU A 95 -1.17 -11.42 7.30
CA LEU A 95 -2.07 -10.41 6.75
C LEU A 95 -1.30 -9.26 6.10
N MET A 96 -0.16 -8.87 6.67
CA MET A 96 0.68 -7.83 6.09
C MET A 96 1.24 -8.27 4.73
N GLU A 97 1.76 -9.50 4.64
CA GLU A 97 2.25 -10.09 3.39
C GLU A 97 1.15 -10.19 2.33
N GLU A 98 -0.03 -10.71 2.71
CA GLU A 98 -1.17 -10.82 1.78
C GLU A 98 -1.70 -9.46 1.32
N THR A 99 -1.67 -8.46 2.22
CA THR A 99 -2.08 -7.10 1.86
C THR A 99 -1.09 -6.46 0.90
N GLU A 100 0.21 -6.66 1.08
CA GLU A 100 1.25 -6.19 0.16
C GLU A 100 1.08 -6.82 -1.22
N ASN A 101 0.96 -8.15 -1.28
CA ASN A 101 0.72 -8.90 -2.52
C ASN A 101 -0.55 -8.42 -3.24
N TRP A 102 -1.60 -8.16 -2.48
CA TRP A 102 -2.85 -7.62 -3.02
C TRP A 102 -2.66 -6.21 -3.58
N CYS A 103 -1.98 -5.30 -2.87
CA CYS A 103 -1.69 -3.96 -3.34
C CYS A 103 -0.85 -3.98 -4.63
N GLN A 104 0.19 -4.80 -4.69
CA GLN A 104 1.02 -4.98 -5.89
C GLN A 104 0.20 -5.46 -7.08
N SER A 105 -0.60 -6.51 -6.87
CA SER A 105 -1.46 -7.07 -7.92
C SER A 105 -2.45 -6.04 -8.45
N LYS A 106 -3.07 -5.25 -7.58
CA LYS A 106 -4.01 -4.19 -7.97
C LYS A 106 -3.30 -3.02 -8.66
N ALA A 107 -2.12 -2.62 -8.18
CA ALA A 107 -1.31 -1.58 -8.82
C ALA A 107 -0.94 -1.98 -10.26
N ILE A 108 -0.45 -3.21 -10.45
CA ILE A 108 -0.08 -3.75 -11.77
C ILE A 108 -1.31 -3.79 -12.68
N TYR A 109 -2.43 -4.34 -12.20
CA TYR A 109 -3.66 -4.41 -12.98
C TYR A 109 -4.13 -3.03 -13.45
N ASN A 110 -4.21 -2.06 -12.53
CA ASN A 110 -4.64 -0.71 -12.85
C ASN A 110 -3.67 -0.02 -13.83
N SER A 111 -2.37 -0.22 -13.68
CA SER A 111 -1.35 0.33 -14.59
C SER A 111 -1.43 -0.27 -16.00
N ILE A 112 -1.74 -1.56 -16.12
CA ILE A 112 -1.99 -2.20 -17.42
C ILE A 112 -3.24 -1.60 -18.07
N MET A 113 -4.34 -1.47 -17.32
CA MET A 113 -5.58 -0.91 -17.85
C MET A 113 -5.39 0.55 -18.30
N GLU A 114 -4.67 1.36 -17.51
CA GLU A 114 -4.36 2.74 -17.89
C GLU A 114 -3.41 2.79 -19.09
N SER A 115 -2.43 1.90 -19.17
CA SER A 115 -1.54 1.79 -20.34
C SER A 115 -2.32 1.48 -21.63
N ILE A 116 -3.37 0.66 -21.56
CA ILE A 116 -4.26 0.39 -22.68
C ILE A 116 -5.03 1.65 -23.05
N ASN A 117 -5.57 2.40 -22.08
CA ASN A 117 -6.28 3.64 -22.32
C ASN A 117 -5.37 4.70 -22.98
N ILE A 118 -4.11 4.81 -22.55
CA ILE A 118 -3.10 5.68 -23.14
C ILE A 118 -2.81 5.25 -24.59
N TYR A 119 -2.61 3.96 -24.82
CA TYR A 119 -2.32 3.41 -26.14
C TYR A 119 -3.47 3.66 -27.12
N ASP A 120 -4.71 3.50 -26.68
CA ASP A 120 -5.94 3.76 -27.45
C ASP A 120 -6.23 5.27 -27.66
N GLY A 121 -5.44 6.16 -27.03
CA GLY A 121 -5.66 7.60 -27.12
C GLY A 121 -6.89 8.10 -26.33
N LYS A 122 -7.37 7.33 -25.36
CA LYS A 122 -8.49 7.67 -24.47
C LYS A 122 -8.03 8.54 -23.30
N SER A 123 -6.76 8.43 -22.89
CA SER A 123 -6.17 9.29 -21.87
C SER A 123 -5.82 10.65 -22.47
N LYS A 124 -6.30 11.73 -21.81
CA LYS A 124 -6.02 13.12 -22.25
C LYS A 124 -4.80 13.73 -21.56
N GLU A 125 -4.35 13.09 -20.48
CA GLU A 125 -3.32 13.66 -19.58
C GLU A 125 -1.94 13.04 -19.79
N MET A 126 -1.87 11.83 -20.36
CA MET A 126 -0.63 11.08 -20.51
C MET A 126 -0.42 10.63 -21.95
N ASP A 127 0.82 10.70 -22.40
CA ASP A 127 1.26 10.16 -23.68
C ASP A 127 1.84 8.75 -23.56
N ARG A 128 2.13 8.10 -24.69
CA ARG A 128 2.67 6.75 -24.72
C ARG A 128 4.02 6.60 -24.01
N GLY A 129 4.77 7.70 -23.88
CA GLY A 129 6.05 7.73 -23.16
C GLY A 129 5.92 7.54 -21.65
N ALA A 130 4.72 7.75 -21.08
CA ALA A 130 4.44 7.55 -19.66
C ALA A 130 4.27 6.06 -19.26
N ILE A 131 3.96 5.18 -20.23
CA ILE A 131 3.65 3.76 -19.98
C ILE A 131 4.77 3.03 -19.21
N PRO A 132 6.06 3.13 -19.60
CA PRO A 132 7.13 2.43 -18.87
C PRO A 132 7.22 2.86 -17.40
N LYS A 133 7.04 4.15 -17.13
CA LYS A 133 7.05 4.68 -15.76
C LYS A 133 5.87 4.16 -14.94
N LEU A 134 4.66 4.19 -15.48
CA LEU A 134 3.46 3.66 -14.83
C LEU A 134 3.65 2.20 -14.39
N LEU A 135 4.18 1.35 -15.27
CA LEU A 135 4.41 -0.05 -14.98
C LEU A 135 5.56 -0.23 -13.97
N SER A 136 6.62 0.56 -14.09
CA SER A 136 7.74 0.53 -13.13
C SER A 136 7.29 0.94 -11.72
N ASP A 137 6.50 2.01 -11.60
CA ASP A 137 5.97 2.49 -10.31
C ASP A 137 5.02 1.44 -9.68
N ALA A 138 4.23 0.74 -10.49
CA ALA A 138 3.36 -0.33 -10.02
C ALA A 138 4.13 -1.55 -9.50
N LEU A 139 5.23 -1.91 -10.15
CA LEU A 139 6.10 -3.01 -9.72
C LEU A 139 6.92 -2.67 -8.47
N ALA A 140 7.14 -1.38 -8.20
CA ALA A 140 7.89 -0.90 -7.05
C ALA A 140 7.04 -0.78 -5.76
N VAL A 141 5.75 -1.12 -5.79
CA VAL A 141 4.91 -1.11 -4.59
C VAL A 141 5.41 -2.17 -3.62
N SER A 142 5.92 -1.74 -2.47
CA SER A 142 6.38 -2.60 -1.38
C SER A 142 6.13 -1.92 -0.05
N PHE A 143 5.75 -2.70 0.96
CA PHE A 143 5.56 -2.25 2.34
C PHE A 143 6.89 -2.21 3.10
N ASP A 144 7.98 -2.59 2.45
CA ASP A 144 9.30 -2.49 3.05
C ASP A 144 9.68 -1.01 3.19
N SER A 145 9.54 -0.52 4.42
CA SER A 145 9.92 0.85 4.79
C SER A 145 11.43 1.01 4.98
N LYS A 146 12.20 -0.07 4.83
CA LYS A 146 13.67 -0.03 4.92
C LYS A 146 14.27 0.64 3.69
N VAL A 147 13.96 1.92 3.49
CA VAL A 147 14.70 2.77 2.56
C VAL A 147 15.98 3.21 3.27
N GLY A 148 16.99 2.39 3.16
CA GLY A 148 18.31 2.66 3.75
C GLY A 148 18.66 1.69 4.89
N HIS A 149 19.93 1.66 5.24
CA HIS A 149 20.42 0.90 6.41
C HIS A 149 20.04 1.64 7.68
N ASP A 150 19.40 0.96 8.64
CA ASP A 150 19.31 1.48 10.00
C ASP A 150 20.72 1.54 10.58
N TYR A 151 21.19 2.76 10.85
CA TYR A 151 22.57 2.96 11.25
C TYR A 151 22.89 2.33 12.62
N VAL A 152 21.88 2.13 13.45
CA VAL A 152 22.03 1.59 14.81
C VAL A 152 21.73 0.09 14.84
N GLU A 153 20.66 -0.37 14.17
CA GLU A 153 20.26 -1.78 14.19
C GLU A 153 21.12 -2.65 13.27
N ASP A 154 21.56 -2.14 12.10
CA ASP A 154 22.33 -2.90 11.11
C ASP A 154 23.87 -2.74 11.30
N TRP A 155 24.35 -2.41 12.49
CA TRP A 155 25.78 -2.17 12.73
C TRP A 155 26.64 -3.42 12.54
N GLU A 156 26.14 -4.62 12.91
CA GLU A 156 26.86 -5.89 12.74
C GLU A 156 27.02 -6.24 11.27
N ASP A 157 25.95 -6.17 10.48
CA ASP A 157 25.97 -6.46 9.05
C ASP A 157 26.90 -5.49 8.31
N ARG A 158 26.94 -4.22 8.72
CA ARG A 158 27.88 -3.24 8.17
C ARG A 158 29.31 -3.52 8.55
N PHE A 159 29.54 -3.87 9.82
CA PHE A 159 30.88 -4.24 10.28
C PHE A 159 31.41 -5.40 9.45
N ASP A 160 30.63 -6.43 9.24
CA ASP A 160 30.98 -7.58 8.43
C ASP A 160 31.19 -7.22 6.95
N PHE A 161 30.33 -6.35 6.40
CA PHE A 161 30.47 -5.85 5.03
C PHE A 161 31.79 -5.11 4.82
N TYR A 162 32.14 -4.18 5.70
CA TYR A 162 33.38 -3.39 5.59
C TYR A 162 34.64 -4.20 5.94
N HIS A 163 34.55 -5.29 6.70
CA HIS A 163 35.68 -6.13 7.05
C HIS A 163 35.77 -7.41 6.19
N LYS A 164 34.84 -7.60 5.27
CA LYS A 164 34.88 -8.70 4.31
C LYS A 164 36.09 -8.51 3.40
N LYS A 165 37.01 -9.49 3.37
CA LYS A 165 38.15 -9.46 2.46
C LYS A 165 37.64 -9.47 1.03
N GLU A 166 37.78 -8.36 0.35
CA GLU A 166 37.49 -8.26 -1.06
C GLU A 166 38.50 -9.06 -1.88
N PHE A 167 37.99 -9.86 -2.81
CA PHE A 167 38.85 -10.56 -3.76
C PHE A 167 39.20 -9.56 -4.88
N LYS A 168 40.39 -8.96 -4.76
CA LYS A 168 40.88 -8.01 -5.77
C LYS A 168 41.35 -8.80 -6.99
N ILE A 169 40.83 -8.48 -8.17
CA ILE A 169 41.30 -9.00 -9.43
C ILE A 169 42.49 -8.13 -9.85
N PRO A 170 43.69 -8.70 -10.01
CA PRO A 170 44.87 -7.92 -10.41
C PRO A 170 44.71 -7.39 -11.85
N PHE A 171 45.15 -6.17 -12.08
CA PHE A 171 45.27 -5.63 -13.43
C PHE A 171 46.45 -6.24 -14.14
N ASP A 172 46.42 -6.32 -15.47
CA ASP A 172 47.55 -6.78 -16.30
C ASP A 172 48.81 -5.87 -16.20
N LEU A 173 48.66 -4.66 -15.68
CA LEU A 173 49.72 -3.69 -15.47
C LEU A 173 50.18 -3.73 -14.01
N GLU A 174 51.38 -4.22 -13.74
CA GLU A 174 51.96 -4.31 -12.38
C GLU A 174 51.99 -2.99 -11.62
N TYR A 175 52.09 -1.86 -12.32
CA TYR A 175 52.10 -0.54 -11.71
C TYR A 175 50.73 -0.18 -11.10
N MET A 176 49.66 -0.58 -11.73
CA MET A 176 48.29 -0.34 -11.22
C MET A 176 47.97 -1.17 -9.99
N ASN A 177 48.55 -2.38 -9.88
CA ASN A 177 48.36 -3.25 -8.71
C ASN A 177 49.05 -2.75 -7.43
N LYS A 178 49.97 -1.76 -7.55
CA LYS A 178 50.64 -1.15 -6.39
C LYS A 178 49.90 0.06 -5.82
N ILE A 179 48.91 0.58 -6.54
CA ILE A 179 48.13 1.77 -6.16
C ILE A 179 46.78 1.39 -5.55
N THR A 180 46.28 0.19 -5.81
CA THR A 180 45.02 -0.36 -5.28
C THR A 180 45.29 -1.37 -4.18
#